data_c4d864cf5bb8d3077e7aba3f04f8afc2
#
_entry.id   c4d864cf5bb8d3077e7aba3f04f8afc2
#
_cell.length_a   1.000
_cell.length_b   1.000
_cell.length_c   1.000
_cell.angle_alpha   90.00
_cell.angle_beta   90.00
_cell.angle_gamma   90.00
#
_symmetry.space_group_name_H-M   'P 1'
#
loop_
_entity.id
_entity.type
_entity.pdbx_description
1 polymer ?
#
loop_
_entity_poly.entity_id
_entity_poly.type
_entity_poly.pdbx_seq_one_letter_code
_entity_poly.pdbx_strand_id
1 'polypeptide(L)'
;MNKILYVLAAATVLLATGCKKEEVVDPTKPTINWESNAGFAQVEMTATLDAGITVLAPGKIQDLRLVLNLGANNNLVNQYIKIQSNKSVNGSNPILDLVDDDSSANLLGGLGMRVGTSLREKTELKLDLQKILERILLGQPVENNSSFTIEIRAMDQAGNYVSRTAKFHFTAAPAISWSKNPTFAVVELDAAEIECKVAVWAPGRIEKMTVTLEEGAAPALVSFVKKRTTGGTTVIDLVHDEMVKDSFKNWFPAGDAVAGNDQVVLDFGFMFQQKYDLESSNNSFIIVVEDKNGKQTVQPVKFKKN
;
A
#
# COMPACT_ATOMS: atom_id res chain seq x y z
N MET A 1 21.82 22.31 56.50
CA MET A 1 21.75 22.92 55.16
C MET A 1 21.27 21.98 54.04
N ASN A 2 20.89 20.71 54.30
CA ASN A 2 20.56 19.76 53.23
C ASN A 2 19.06 19.51 52.97
N LYS A 3 18.15 20.10 53.71
CA LYS A 3 16.69 19.91 53.50
C LYS A 3 16.04 20.92 52.56
N ILE A 4 16.67 22.05 52.32
CA ILE A 4 16.13 23.09 51.39
C ILE A 4 16.46 22.76 49.95
N LEU A 5 17.53 21.99 49.66
CA LEU A 5 17.94 21.61 48.30
C LEU A 5 16.98 20.60 47.67
N TYR A 6 16.38 19.72 48.48
CA TYR A 6 15.45 18.69 47.98
C TYR A 6 14.07 19.26 47.59
N VAL A 7 13.65 20.33 48.26
CA VAL A 7 12.35 20.97 47.95
C VAL A 7 12.41 21.77 46.65
N LEU A 8 13.56 22.38 46.32
CA LEU A 8 13.73 23.07 45.05
C LEU A 8 13.85 22.09 43.86
N ALA A 9 14.46 20.89 44.04
CA ALA A 9 14.56 19.88 43.00
C ALA A 9 13.21 19.23 42.68
N ALA A 10 12.33 19.07 43.68
CA ALA A 10 10.99 18.54 43.48
C ALA A 10 10.04 19.55 42.80
N ALA A 11 10.22 20.84 43.03
CA ALA A 11 9.43 21.87 42.38
C ALA A 11 9.77 22.10 40.93
N THR A 12 11.03 21.87 40.52
CA THR A 12 11.46 21.97 39.11
C THR A 12 11.03 20.79 38.24
N VAL A 13 10.84 19.59 38.79
CA VAL A 13 10.31 18.44 38.07
C VAL A 13 8.80 18.54 37.79
N LEU A 14 8.05 19.20 38.66
CA LEU A 14 6.60 19.42 38.49
C LEU A 14 6.25 20.50 37.46
N LEU A 15 7.18 21.35 37.06
CA LEU A 15 6.97 22.36 36.01
C LEU A 15 7.34 21.88 34.61
N ALA A 16 7.93 20.68 34.47
CA ALA A 16 8.30 20.11 33.17
C ALA A 16 7.22 19.21 32.58
N THR A 17 6.13 18.90 33.29
CA THR A 17 4.93 18.32 32.70
C THR A 17 4.14 19.44 32.02
N GLY A 18 4.65 19.89 30.86
CA GLY A 18 3.90 20.80 30.01
C GLY A 18 2.54 20.20 29.74
N CYS A 19 1.51 20.81 30.28
CA CYS A 19 0.14 20.60 29.85
C CYS A 19 0.14 20.73 28.34
N LYS A 20 -0.02 19.61 27.61
CA LYS A 20 -0.55 19.68 26.25
C LYS A 20 -1.85 20.46 26.41
N LYS A 21 -1.87 21.70 25.95
CA LYS A 21 -3.10 22.43 25.78
C LYS A 21 -3.96 21.58 24.89
N GLU A 22 -4.94 20.89 25.43
CA GLU A 22 -6.01 20.35 24.61
C GLU A 22 -6.58 21.57 23.87
N GLU A 23 -6.43 21.52 22.54
CA GLU A 23 -7.03 22.54 21.68
C GLU A 23 -8.54 22.45 21.94
N VAL A 24 -9.09 23.42 22.65
CA VAL A 24 -10.53 23.48 22.89
C VAL A 24 -11.18 23.69 21.52
N VAL A 25 -11.73 22.62 20.98
CA VAL A 25 -12.43 22.66 19.69
C VAL A 25 -13.68 23.53 19.91
N ASP A 26 -13.70 24.68 19.26
CA ASP A 26 -14.88 25.55 19.25
C ASP A 26 -16.01 24.82 18.49
N PRO A 27 -17.09 24.40 19.18
CA PRO A 27 -18.14 23.59 18.54
C PRO A 27 -18.95 24.37 17.49
N THR A 28 -18.70 25.65 17.34
CA THR A 28 -19.36 26.50 16.32
C THR A 28 -18.56 26.58 15.02
N LYS A 29 -17.32 26.14 15.01
CA LYS A 29 -16.44 26.17 13.80
C LYS A 29 -16.41 24.87 13.03
N PRO A 30 -16.18 24.93 11.72
CA PRO A 30 -15.99 23.73 10.94
C PRO A 30 -14.80 22.91 11.43
N THR A 31 -14.91 21.58 11.33
CA THR A 31 -13.82 20.63 11.60
C THR A 31 -13.71 19.60 10.47
N ILE A 32 -12.50 19.07 10.31
CA ILE A 32 -12.21 17.99 9.36
C ILE A 32 -11.55 16.86 10.16
N ASN A 33 -12.19 15.70 10.15
CA ASN A 33 -11.79 14.56 10.96
C ASN A 33 -11.51 13.34 10.07
N TRP A 34 -10.43 12.67 10.34
CA TRP A 34 -10.09 11.36 9.75
C TRP A 34 -10.02 10.36 10.91
N GLU A 35 -11.07 9.54 11.08
CA GLU A 35 -11.23 8.69 12.26
C GLU A 35 -10.06 7.68 12.40
N SER A 36 -9.66 7.04 11.30
CA SER A 36 -8.55 6.07 11.30
C SER A 36 -7.16 6.72 11.37
N ASN A 37 -7.06 8.06 11.19
CA ASN A 37 -5.80 8.81 11.17
C ASN A 37 -5.99 10.25 11.69
N ALA A 38 -6.37 10.39 12.94
CA ALA A 38 -6.69 11.69 13.55
C ALA A 38 -5.56 12.73 13.45
N GLY A 39 -4.31 12.29 13.38
CA GLY A 39 -3.14 13.15 13.21
C GLY A 39 -2.85 13.57 11.78
N PHE A 40 -3.59 13.08 10.79
CA PHE A 40 -3.31 13.27 9.36
C PHE A 40 -1.85 12.92 8.99
N ALA A 41 -1.30 11.87 9.65
CA ALA A 41 0.00 11.34 9.29
C ALA A 41 -0.01 10.78 7.86
N GLN A 42 1.16 10.72 7.24
CA GLN A 42 1.27 10.09 5.93
C GLN A 42 0.91 8.59 6.00
N VAL A 43 0.08 8.14 5.07
CA VAL A 43 -0.35 6.74 4.96
C VAL A 43 0.09 6.15 3.61
N GLU A 44 0.32 4.84 3.60
CA GLU A 44 0.57 4.11 2.37
C GLU A 44 -0.75 3.84 1.63
N MET A 45 -0.78 4.04 0.33
CA MET A 45 -1.92 3.69 -0.53
C MET A 45 -1.99 2.18 -0.72
N THR A 46 -2.92 1.55 -0.02
CA THR A 46 -3.23 0.12 -0.14
C THR A 46 -4.68 -0.08 -0.56
N ALA A 47 -5.01 -1.26 -1.05
CA ALA A 47 -6.40 -1.59 -1.43
C ALA A 47 -7.38 -1.59 -0.23
N THR A 48 -6.86 -1.66 1.01
CA THR A 48 -7.64 -1.71 2.25
C THR A 48 -7.53 -0.43 3.07
N LEU A 49 -6.97 0.64 2.49
CA LEU A 49 -6.84 1.91 3.19
C LEU A 49 -8.23 2.47 3.53
N ASP A 50 -8.45 2.78 4.80
CA ASP A 50 -9.61 3.57 5.23
C ASP A 50 -9.24 5.06 5.20
N ALA A 51 -9.64 5.74 4.15
CA ALA A 51 -9.43 7.17 3.95
C ALA A 51 -10.75 7.97 4.03
N GLY A 52 -11.66 7.52 4.89
CA GLY A 52 -12.92 8.19 5.20
C GLY A 52 -12.70 9.47 5.99
N ILE A 53 -13.07 10.61 5.42
CA ILE A 53 -12.99 11.96 6.05
C ILE A 53 -14.39 12.45 6.35
N THR A 54 -14.62 12.93 7.55
CA THR A 54 -15.85 13.65 7.92
C THR A 54 -15.57 15.15 8.03
N VAL A 55 -16.27 15.93 7.23
CA VAL A 55 -16.32 17.40 7.34
C VAL A 55 -17.57 17.77 8.12
N LEU A 56 -17.39 18.41 9.27
CA LEU A 56 -18.48 18.97 10.07
C LEU A 56 -18.45 20.50 9.93
N ALA A 57 -19.58 21.09 9.59
CA ALA A 57 -19.76 22.53 9.45
C ALA A 57 -21.06 22.95 10.13
N PRO A 58 -21.05 23.23 11.45
CA PRO A 58 -22.27 23.59 12.22
C PRO A 58 -23.03 24.78 11.62
N GLY A 59 -22.32 25.75 11.05
CA GLY A 59 -22.90 26.88 10.32
C GLY A 59 -23.35 26.57 8.90
N LYS A 60 -23.49 25.28 8.52
CA LYS A 60 -23.72 24.78 7.16
C LYS A 60 -22.56 25.07 6.19
N ILE A 61 -22.35 24.17 5.25
CA ILE A 61 -21.27 24.28 4.24
C ILE A 61 -21.56 25.46 3.31
N GLN A 62 -20.65 26.41 3.21
CA GLN A 62 -20.67 27.47 2.20
C GLN A 62 -19.75 27.14 1.03
N ASP A 63 -18.55 26.64 1.30
CA ASP A 63 -17.54 26.29 0.31
C ASP A 63 -16.80 25.02 0.77
N LEU A 64 -16.51 24.13 -0.17
CA LEU A 64 -15.76 22.91 0.08
C LEU A 64 -14.92 22.56 -1.14
N ARG A 65 -13.60 22.55 -0.95
CA ARG A 65 -12.63 22.31 -2.04
C ARG A 65 -11.61 21.27 -1.66
N LEU A 66 -11.22 20.48 -2.65
CA LEU A 66 -10.06 19.59 -2.56
C LEU A 66 -8.97 20.12 -3.48
N VAL A 67 -7.82 20.47 -2.92
CA VAL A 67 -6.63 20.87 -3.69
C VAL A 67 -5.70 19.68 -3.78
N LEU A 68 -5.45 19.21 -5.01
CA LEU A 68 -4.71 17.99 -5.27
C LEU A 68 -3.27 18.32 -5.63
N ASN A 69 -2.32 17.76 -4.90
CA ASN A 69 -0.92 17.74 -5.29
C ASN A 69 -0.48 16.29 -5.47
N LEU A 70 -0.28 15.88 -6.71
CA LEU A 70 -0.06 14.49 -7.10
C LEU A 70 1.41 14.22 -7.46
N GLY A 71 2.31 15.07 -7.00
CA GLY A 71 3.75 14.90 -7.16
C GLY A 71 4.16 14.78 -8.62
N ALA A 72 4.97 13.80 -8.94
CA ALA A 72 5.47 13.57 -10.31
C ALA A 72 4.35 13.31 -11.34
N ASN A 73 3.20 12.77 -10.89
CA ASN A 73 2.06 12.48 -11.76
C ASN A 73 1.16 13.69 -12.02
N ASN A 74 1.50 14.84 -11.45
CA ASN A 74 0.65 16.03 -11.46
C ASN A 74 0.28 16.48 -12.90
N ASN A 75 1.19 16.38 -13.86
CA ASN A 75 0.92 16.76 -15.25
C ASN A 75 -0.18 15.91 -15.89
N LEU A 76 -0.16 14.59 -15.68
CA LEU A 76 -1.14 13.67 -16.25
C LEU A 76 -2.52 13.94 -15.66
N VAL A 77 -2.60 14.14 -14.37
CA VAL A 77 -3.85 14.43 -13.69
C VAL A 77 -4.36 15.82 -14.01
N ASN A 78 -3.48 16.81 -14.14
CA ASN A 78 -3.86 18.15 -14.60
C ASN A 78 -4.53 18.11 -15.98
N GLN A 79 -4.01 17.29 -16.91
CA GLN A 79 -4.65 17.09 -18.20
C GLN A 79 -6.03 16.44 -18.05
N TYR A 80 -6.14 15.40 -17.24
CA TYR A 80 -7.39 14.71 -16.99
C TYR A 80 -8.45 15.63 -16.38
N ILE A 81 -8.10 16.37 -15.33
CA ILE A 81 -9.04 17.30 -14.66
C ILE A 81 -9.40 18.48 -15.57
N LYS A 82 -8.45 19.02 -16.33
CA LYS A 82 -8.77 20.06 -17.32
C LYS A 82 -9.75 19.58 -18.40
N ILE A 83 -9.64 18.34 -18.83
CA ILE A 83 -10.56 17.74 -19.80
C ILE A 83 -11.96 17.57 -19.18
N GLN A 84 -12.03 17.19 -17.90
CA GLN A 84 -13.30 16.90 -17.23
C GLN A 84 -13.97 18.14 -16.63
N SER A 85 -13.20 19.08 -16.06
CA SER A 85 -13.74 20.22 -15.32
C SER A 85 -13.62 21.57 -16.02
N ASN A 86 -12.73 21.68 -16.99
CA ASN A 86 -12.44 22.92 -17.72
C ASN A 86 -12.14 24.14 -16.81
N LYS A 87 -11.87 23.94 -15.53
CA LYS A 87 -11.66 24.97 -14.50
C LYS A 87 -10.60 24.58 -13.50
N SER A 88 -10.05 25.57 -12.91
CA SER A 88 -9.35 25.72 -11.62
C SER A 88 -8.11 24.87 -11.39
N VAL A 89 -7.01 25.48 -11.61
CA VAL A 89 -5.74 25.08 -11.01
C VAL A 89 -5.29 26.18 -10.02
N ASN A 90 -4.80 25.80 -8.87
CA ASN A 90 -4.08 26.67 -7.96
C ASN A 90 -2.59 26.52 -8.26
N GLY A 91 -2.07 27.41 -9.11
CA GLY A 91 -0.75 27.21 -9.69
C GLY A 91 -0.72 25.97 -10.58
N SER A 92 0.06 24.95 -10.23
CA SER A 92 0.09 23.64 -10.90
C SER A 92 -0.89 22.61 -10.34
N ASN A 93 -1.55 22.89 -9.21
CA ASN A 93 -2.39 21.92 -8.51
C ASN A 93 -3.86 22.00 -8.92
N PRO A 94 -4.49 20.90 -9.32
CA PRO A 94 -5.92 20.85 -9.61
C PRO A 94 -6.76 21.14 -8.37
N ILE A 95 -7.87 21.85 -8.55
CA ILE A 95 -8.87 22.10 -7.52
C ILE A 95 -10.18 21.46 -7.92
N LEU A 96 -10.74 20.63 -7.07
CA LEU A 96 -12.11 20.13 -7.17
C LEU A 96 -12.99 20.96 -6.25
N ASP A 97 -13.83 21.81 -6.81
CA ASP A 97 -14.84 22.56 -6.08
C ASP A 97 -16.10 21.69 -5.98
N LEU A 98 -16.42 21.22 -4.78
CA LEU A 98 -17.52 20.29 -4.56
C LEU A 98 -18.88 20.97 -4.48
N VAL A 99 -18.93 22.30 -4.35
CA VAL A 99 -20.16 23.07 -4.17
C VAL A 99 -20.61 23.70 -5.49
N ASP A 100 -19.70 24.38 -6.18
CA ASP A 100 -20.06 25.26 -7.30
C ASP A 100 -19.60 24.78 -8.68
N ASP A 101 -18.85 23.67 -8.78
CA ASP A 101 -18.36 23.16 -10.05
C ASP A 101 -19.09 21.87 -10.49
N ASP A 102 -19.98 21.99 -11.48
CA ASP A 102 -20.72 20.86 -12.07
C ASP A 102 -19.79 19.79 -12.66
N SER A 103 -18.59 20.17 -13.07
CA SER A 103 -17.62 19.24 -13.64
C SER A 103 -16.97 18.37 -12.55
N SER A 104 -16.69 18.96 -11.38
CA SER A 104 -16.31 18.21 -10.18
C SER A 104 -17.45 17.28 -9.74
N ALA A 105 -18.70 17.74 -9.87
CA ALA A 105 -19.88 16.92 -9.62
C ALA A 105 -19.94 15.68 -10.55
N ASN A 106 -19.66 15.84 -11.83
CA ASN A 106 -19.64 14.74 -12.77
C ASN A 106 -18.50 13.77 -12.54
N LEU A 107 -17.30 14.28 -12.16
CA LEU A 107 -16.15 13.45 -11.84
C LEU A 107 -16.40 12.56 -10.61
N LEU A 108 -17.02 13.11 -9.57
CA LEU A 108 -17.21 12.46 -8.27
C LEU A 108 -18.60 11.83 -8.10
N GLY A 109 -19.58 12.26 -8.87
CA GLY A 109 -20.95 11.73 -8.82
C GLY A 109 -21.03 10.24 -9.09
N GLY A 110 -20.20 9.72 -10.01
CA GLY A 110 -20.06 8.28 -10.27
C GLY A 110 -19.51 7.47 -9.07
N LEU A 111 -18.96 8.13 -8.05
CA LEU A 111 -18.47 7.51 -6.82
C LEU A 111 -19.53 7.51 -5.70
N GLY A 112 -20.75 7.96 -5.98
CA GLY A 112 -21.83 8.07 -5.00
C GLY A 112 -21.62 9.21 -3.99
N MET A 113 -20.66 10.11 -4.21
CA MET A 113 -20.44 11.27 -3.37
C MET A 113 -21.45 12.38 -3.68
N ARG A 114 -21.93 13.04 -2.62
CA ARG A 114 -22.76 14.21 -2.78
C ARG A 114 -21.90 15.40 -3.17
N VAL A 115 -22.31 16.11 -4.17
CA VAL A 115 -21.66 17.32 -4.72
C VAL A 115 -22.72 18.30 -5.22
N GLY A 116 -22.29 19.53 -5.48
CA GLY A 116 -23.17 20.58 -5.98
C GLY A 116 -23.78 21.43 -4.88
N THR A 117 -24.60 22.39 -5.27
CA THR A 117 -25.19 23.42 -4.40
C THR A 117 -26.03 22.89 -3.24
N SER A 118 -26.51 21.63 -3.34
CA SER A 118 -27.23 20.97 -2.26
C SER A 118 -26.38 20.75 -0.99
N LEU A 119 -25.06 20.85 -1.09
CA LEU A 119 -24.15 20.79 0.06
C LEU A 119 -24.30 21.99 0.99
N ARG A 120 -24.77 23.15 0.46
CA ARG A 120 -24.98 24.36 1.26
C ARG A 120 -26.02 24.21 2.38
N GLU A 121 -26.86 23.18 2.29
CA GLU A 121 -27.84 22.86 3.33
C GLU A 121 -27.32 21.80 4.34
N LYS A 122 -26.07 21.35 4.19
CA LYS A 122 -25.50 20.29 5.01
C LYS A 122 -24.60 20.86 6.11
N THR A 123 -24.69 20.24 7.27
CA THR A 123 -23.79 20.45 8.40
C THR A 123 -22.72 19.34 8.51
N GLU A 124 -22.89 18.28 7.74
CA GLU A 124 -21.94 17.14 7.69
C GLU A 124 -21.82 16.60 6.28
N LEU A 125 -20.59 16.24 5.89
CA LEU A 125 -20.31 15.51 4.66
C LEU A 125 -19.22 14.47 4.92
N LYS A 126 -19.41 13.26 4.39
CA LYS A 126 -18.39 12.21 4.36
C LYS A 126 -17.76 12.13 2.98
N LEU A 127 -16.44 12.13 2.96
CA LEU A 127 -15.61 11.99 1.76
C LEU A 127 -14.77 10.72 1.87
N ASP A 128 -14.69 9.97 0.80
CA ASP A 128 -13.78 8.83 0.67
C ASP A 128 -12.63 9.26 -0.24
N LEU A 129 -11.51 9.65 0.40
CA LEU A 129 -10.35 10.14 -0.36
C LEU A 129 -9.66 9.04 -1.16
N GLN A 130 -9.75 7.77 -0.73
CA GLN A 130 -9.20 6.66 -1.52
C GLN A 130 -9.93 6.55 -2.85
N LYS A 131 -11.26 6.51 -2.84
CA LYS A 131 -12.05 6.47 -4.09
C LYS A 131 -11.82 7.67 -4.98
N ILE A 132 -11.64 8.86 -4.39
CA ILE A 132 -11.31 10.08 -5.15
C ILE A 132 -9.97 9.89 -5.86
N LEU A 133 -8.93 9.44 -5.15
CA LEU A 133 -7.61 9.19 -5.74
C LEU A 133 -7.66 8.10 -6.82
N GLU A 134 -8.30 6.98 -6.54
CA GLU A 134 -8.48 5.88 -7.51
C GLU A 134 -9.16 6.38 -8.79
N ARG A 135 -10.18 7.23 -8.65
CA ARG A 135 -10.89 7.80 -9.79
C ARG A 135 -10.03 8.77 -10.59
N ILE A 136 -9.24 9.61 -9.90
CA ILE A 136 -8.36 10.59 -10.54
C ILE A 136 -7.18 9.89 -11.23
N LEU A 137 -6.62 8.87 -10.62
CA LEU A 137 -5.49 8.10 -11.15
C LEU A 137 -5.91 7.00 -12.13
N LEU A 138 -7.19 6.87 -12.46
CA LEU A 138 -7.77 5.78 -13.23
C LEU A 138 -6.97 5.48 -14.51
N GLY A 139 -6.34 4.29 -14.54
CA GLY A 139 -5.57 3.83 -15.69
C GLY A 139 -4.25 4.57 -15.94
N GLN A 140 -3.88 5.51 -15.09
CA GLN A 140 -2.59 6.19 -15.17
C GLN A 140 -1.53 5.43 -14.37
N PRO A 141 -0.31 5.27 -14.90
CA PRO A 141 0.78 4.70 -14.14
C PRO A 141 1.13 5.65 -12.98
N VAL A 142 1.25 5.09 -11.79
CA VAL A 142 1.73 5.80 -10.60
C VAL A 142 3.20 5.48 -10.43
N GLU A 143 4.03 6.51 -10.32
CA GLU A 143 5.46 6.31 -10.10
C GLU A 143 5.71 5.71 -8.72
N ASN A 144 6.55 4.69 -8.68
CA ASN A 144 6.96 4.09 -7.42
C ASN A 144 7.66 5.13 -6.53
N ASN A 145 7.44 5.02 -5.21
CA ASN A 145 7.99 5.93 -4.21
C ASN A 145 7.55 7.39 -4.39
N SER A 146 6.33 7.59 -4.87
CA SER A 146 5.74 8.92 -5.03
C SER A 146 4.83 9.28 -3.86
N SER A 147 4.69 10.57 -3.61
CA SER A 147 3.82 11.09 -2.54
C SER A 147 2.77 12.02 -3.13
N PHE A 148 1.56 11.94 -2.58
CA PHE A 148 0.42 12.75 -2.96
C PHE A 148 -0.15 13.47 -1.74
N THR A 149 -0.72 14.63 -1.95
CA THR A 149 -1.49 15.28 -0.89
C THR A 149 -2.83 15.77 -1.41
N ILE A 150 -3.83 15.69 -0.53
CA ILE A 150 -5.13 16.31 -0.75
C ILE A 150 -5.35 17.28 0.40
N GLU A 151 -5.36 18.58 0.11
CA GLU A 151 -5.77 19.58 1.08
C GLU A 151 -7.29 19.76 0.98
N ILE A 152 -7.99 19.46 2.06
CA ILE A 152 -9.42 19.65 2.22
C ILE A 152 -9.63 21.04 2.83
N ARG A 153 -10.36 21.91 2.14
CA ARG A 153 -10.70 23.27 2.57
C ARG A 153 -12.19 23.38 2.73
N ALA A 154 -12.66 23.73 3.91
CA ALA A 154 -14.06 23.90 4.19
C ALA A 154 -14.32 25.28 4.81
N MET A 155 -15.40 25.93 4.40
CA MET A 155 -15.91 27.19 4.97
C MET A 155 -17.41 27.04 5.23
N ASP A 156 -17.88 27.53 6.36
CA ASP A 156 -19.29 27.59 6.68
C ASP A 156 -19.93 28.93 6.24
N GLN A 157 -21.25 29.01 6.30
CA GLN A 157 -22.00 30.23 5.93
C GLN A 157 -21.73 31.42 6.85
N ALA A 158 -21.16 31.20 8.03
CA ALA A 158 -20.70 32.27 8.94
C ALA A 158 -19.30 32.80 8.58
N GLY A 159 -18.65 32.21 7.56
CA GLY A 159 -17.32 32.59 7.11
C GLY A 159 -16.18 31.94 7.91
N ASN A 160 -16.48 31.00 8.80
CA ASN A 160 -15.43 30.27 9.51
C ASN A 160 -14.77 29.25 8.55
N TYR A 161 -13.44 29.20 8.57
CA TYR A 161 -12.62 28.41 7.66
C TYR A 161 -11.79 27.37 8.40
N VAL A 162 -11.64 26.19 7.82
CA VAL A 162 -10.74 25.12 8.25
C VAL A 162 -10.06 24.48 7.07
N SER A 163 -8.82 24.05 7.24
CA SER A 163 -8.07 23.28 6.26
C SER A 163 -7.31 22.14 6.95
N ARG A 164 -7.25 20.98 6.31
CA ARG A 164 -6.43 19.82 6.68
C ARG A 164 -5.84 19.18 5.44
N THR A 165 -4.62 18.65 5.56
CA THR A 165 -3.92 18.00 4.46
C THR A 165 -3.76 16.52 4.74
N ALA A 166 -4.44 15.69 3.98
CA ALA A 166 -4.21 14.26 3.93
C ALA A 166 -2.99 13.96 3.05
N LYS A 167 -2.10 13.10 3.54
CA LYS A 167 -0.84 12.75 2.89
C LYS A 167 -0.81 11.26 2.58
N PHE A 168 -0.53 10.95 1.32
CA PHE A 168 -0.49 9.58 0.81
C PHE A 168 0.90 9.28 0.24
N HIS A 169 1.33 8.05 0.39
CA HIS A 169 2.54 7.53 -0.24
C HIS A 169 2.19 6.31 -1.08
N PHE A 170 2.84 6.15 -2.20
CA PHE A 170 2.66 5.01 -3.08
C PHE A 170 3.98 4.28 -3.28
N THR A 171 4.00 3.02 -2.87
CA THR A 171 5.08 2.09 -3.19
C THR A 171 4.53 1.05 -4.15
N ALA A 172 5.23 0.72 -5.23
CA ALA A 172 4.77 -0.32 -6.15
C ALA A 172 4.64 -1.67 -5.43
N ALA A 173 3.70 -2.51 -5.87
CA ALA A 173 3.61 -3.89 -5.41
C ALA A 173 4.90 -4.66 -5.77
N PRO A 174 5.21 -5.75 -5.06
CA PRO A 174 6.31 -6.63 -5.42
C PRO A 174 6.21 -7.09 -6.88
N ALA A 175 7.34 -7.28 -7.53
CA ALA A 175 7.44 -7.82 -8.88
C ALA A 175 8.27 -9.10 -8.88
N ILE A 176 7.85 -10.09 -9.66
CA ILE A 176 8.54 -11.36 -9.82
C ILE A 176 8.92 -11.49 -11.30
N SER A 177 10.17 -11.76 -11.57
CA SER A 177 10.70 -11.83 -12.93
C SER A 177 11.66 -13.02 -13.10
N TRP A 178 11.71 -13.55 -14.31
CA TRP A 178 12.63 -14.62 -14.69
C TRP A 178 13.27 -14.26 -16.02
N SER A 179 14.51 -13.79 -16.01
CA SER A 179 15.19 -13.22 -17.19
C SER A 179 15.32 -14.24 -18.34
N LYS A 180 15.52 -15.52 -18.02
CA LYS A 180 15.65 -16.60 -19.02
C LYS A 180 14.31 -17.20 -19.45
N ASN A 181 13.21 -16.85 -18.77
CA ASN A 181 11.85 -17.29 -19.08
C ASN A 181 10.84 -16.19 -18.72
N PRO A 182 10.85 -15.06 -19.44
CA PRO A 182 10.10 -13.87 -19.05
C PRO A 182 8.58 -14.06 -19.09
N THR A 183 8.10 -15.07 -19.78
CA THR A 183 6.66 -15.41 -19.85
C THR A 183 6.25 -16.47 -18.83
N PHE A 184 7.19 -16.97 -18.02
CA PHE A 184 6.97 -18.09 -17.10
C PHE A 184 6.37 -19.32 -17.79
N ALA A 185 6.79 -19.57 -19.03
CA ALA A 185 6.42 -20.78 -19.75
C ALA A 185 6.86 -22.03 -18.97
N VAL A 186 6.18 -23.14 -19.21
CA VAL A 186 6.53 -24.43 -18.59
C VAL A 186 7.94 -24.84 -18.99
N VAL A 187 8.78 -25.18 -18.02
CA VAL A 187 10.15 -25.66 -18.24
C VAL A 187 10.13 -27.17 -18.40
N GLU A 188 10.58 -27.65 -19.56
CA GLU A 188 10.73 -29.09 -19.85
C GLU A 188 12.03 -29.61 -19.23
N LEU A 189 11.94 -30.47 -18.22
CA LEU A 189 13.09 -30.98 -17.47
C LEU A 189 13.95 -31.94 -18.30
N ASP A 190 13.41 -32.52 -19.36
CA ASP A 190 14.12 -33.42 -20.28
C ASP A 190 14.84 -32.67 -21.42
N ALA A 191 14.58 -31.36 -21.54
CA ALA A 191 15.29 -30.48 -22.45
C ALA A 191 16.67 -30.06 -21.90
N ALA A 192 17.34 -29.17 -22.60
CA ALA A 192 18.58 -28.58 -22.11
C ALA A 192 18.32 -27.80 -20.82
N GLU A 193 19.24 -27.91 -19.85
CA GLU A 193 19.18 -27.17 -18.61
C GLU A 193 19.17 -25.65 -18.86
N ILE A 194 18.27 -24.94 -18.21
CA ILE A 194 18.22 -23.48 -18.26
C ILE A 194 18.51 -22.89 -16.89
N GLU A 195 18.92 -21.64 -16.86
CA GLU A 195 19.07 -20.91 -15.61
C GLU A 195 17.68 -20.62 -15.00
N CYS A 196 17.37 -21.30 -13.89
CA CYS A 196 16.09 -21.23 -13.20
C CYS A 196 16.09 -20.22 -12.05
N LYS A 197 16.74 -19.07 -12.23
CA LYS A 197 16.79 -17.99 -11.23
C LYS A 197 15.65 -17.02 -11.41
N VAL A 198 14.75 -17.01 -10.43
CA VAL A 198 13.60 -16.12 -10.37
C VAL A 198 13.93 -14.99 -9.41
N ALA A 199 13.95 -13.78 -9.93
CA ALA A 199 14.20 -12.58 -9.13
C ALA A 199 12.89 -12.00 -8.59
N VAL A 200 12.89 -11.63 -7.33
CA VAL A 200 11.82 -10.90 -6.65
C VAL A 200 12.35 -9.52 -6.31
N TRP A 201 11.58 -8.50 -6.65
CA TRP A 201 11.80 -7.11 -6.26
C TRP A 201 10.58 -6.62 -5.49
N ALA A 202 10.79 -6.17 -4.25
CA ALA A 202 9.74 -5.74 -3.33
C ALA A 202 10.09 -4.38 -2.72
N PRO A 203 9.75 -3.26 -3.38
CA PRO A 203 10.15 -1.91 -2.94
C PRO A 203 9.60 -1.56 -1.55
N GLY A 204 8.47 -2.14 -1.14
CA GLY A 204 7.92 -2.04 0.20
C GLY A 204 8.59 -2.94 1.23
N ARG A 205 9.65 -3.67 0.86
CA ARG A 205 10.39 -4.66 1.65
C ARG A 205 9.55 -5.89 2.01
N ILE A 206 10.12 -7.06 1.88
CA ILE A 206 9.44 -8.34 2.08
C ILE A 206 9.04 -8.50 3.55
N GLU A 207 7.76 -8.74 3.81
CA GLU A 207 7.20 -9.13 5.09
C GLU A 207 6.91 -10.63 5.13
N LYS A 208 6.34 -11.18 4.03
CA LYS A 208 6.09 -12.61 3.87
C LYS A 208 6.52 -13.07 2.48
N MET A 209 7.09 -14.25 2.42
CA MET A 209 7.44 -14.90 1.16
C MET A 209 7.32 -16.40 1.30
N THR A 210 6.48 -17.01 0.47
CA THR A 210 6.29 -18.46 0.45
C THR A 210 6.44 -19.00 -0.96
N VAL A 211 6.93 -20.23 -1.04
CA VAL A 211 6.95 -21.04 -2.27
C VAL A 211 6.17 -22.31 -1.98
N THR A 212 4.98 -22.43 -2.55
CA THR A 212 4.09 -23.56 -2.31
C THR A 212 4.11 -24.53 -3.47
N LEU A 213 4.42 -25.81 -3.21
CA LEU A 213 4.26 -26.88 -4.19
C LEU A 213 2.78 -27.22 -4.31
N GLU A 214 2.22 -27.10 -5.53
CA GLU A 214 0.80 -27.36 -5.79
C GLU A 214 0.43 -28.84 -5.70
N GLU A 215 -0.86 -29.09 -5.50
CA GLU A 215 -1.43 -30.44 -5.53
C GLU A 215 -1.26 -31.07 -6.92
N GLY A 216 -1.06 -32.37 -6.96
CA GLY A 216 -0.82 -33.12 -8.21
C GLY A 216 0.64 -33.14 -8.64
N ALA A 217 1.57 -32.55 -7.89
CA ALA A 217 2.99 -32.73 -8.11
C ALA A 217 3.43 -34.17 -7.85
N ALA A 218 4.55 -34.59 -8.46
CA ALA A 218 5.11 -35.93 -8.30
C ALA A 218 5.33 -36.29 -6.81
N PRO A 219 4.94 -37.50 -6.35
CA PRO A 219 5.09 -37.93 -4.96
C PRO A 219 6.50 -37.80 -4.40
N ALA A 220 7.52 -38.05 -5.25
CA ALA A 220 8.92 -37.88 -4.87
C ALA A 220 9.24 -36.41 -4.53
N LEU A 221 8.74 -35.46 -5.33
CA LEU A 221 8.93 -34.04 -5.08
C LEU A 221 8.16 -33.57 -3.84
N VAL A 222 6.93 -34.02 -3.65
CA VAL A 222 6.15 -33.77 -2.43
C VAL A 222 6.91 -34.26 -1.20
N SER A 223 7.46 -35.49 -1.24
CA SER A 223 8.28 -36.04 -0.17
C SER A 223 9.57 -35.25 0.06
N PHE A 224 10.22 -34.79 -1.02
CA PHE A 224 11.42 -33.95 -0.94
C PHE A 224 11.14 -32.63 -0.21
N VAL A 225 10.05 -31.95 -0.53
CA VAL A 225 9.68 -30.67 0.09
C VAL A 225 9.26 -30.90 1.54
N LYS A 226 8.36 -31.85 1.80
CA LYS A 226 7.85 -32.15 3.16
C LYS A 226 8.94 -32.52 4.17
N LYS A 227 10.02 -33.17 3.73
CA LYS A 227 11.18 -33.50 4.59
C LYS A 227 12.00 -32.27 4.98
N ARG A 228 11.77 -31.10 4.35
CA ARG A 228 12.58 -29.89 4.48
C ARG A 228 11.79 -28.70 5.01
N THR A 229 10.54 -28.90 5.40
CA THR A 229 9.65 -27.87 5.95
C THR A 229 9.18 -28.27 7.34
N THR A 230 9.03 -27.30 8.22
CA THR A 230 8.48 -27.53 9.57
C THR A 230 7.04 -28.05 9.45
N GLY A 231 6.73 -29.11 10.18
CA GLY A 231 5.42 -29.76 10.12
C GLY A 231 5.16 -30.59 8.88
N GLY A 232 6.15 -30.81 7.99
CA GLY A 232 6.01 -31.67 6.81
C GLY A 232 4.97 -31.17 5.80
N THR A 233 4.92 -29.87 5.55
CA THR A 233 3.99 -29.23 4.63
C THR A 233 4.58 -29.11 3.22
N THR A 234 3.75 -28.74 2.22
CA THR A 234 4.21 -28.37 0.88
C THR A 234 4.48 -26.87 0.74
N VAL A 235 4.32 -26.10 1.83
CA VAL A 235 4.59 -24.66 1.89
C VAL A 235 6.00 -24.45 2.43
N ILE A 236 6.84 -23.82 1.64
CA ILE A 236 8.20 -23.40 1.99
C ILE A 236 8.10 -21.93 2.42
N ASP A 237 8.03 -21.67 3.73
CA ASP A 237 8.03 -20.32 4.28
C ASP A 237 9.47 -19.82 4.39
N LEU A 238 9.84 -18.88 3.52
CA LEU A 238 11.20 -18.35 3.44
C LEU A 238 11.51 -17.31 4.51
N VAL A 239 10.53 -16.84 5.25
CA VAL A 239 10.72 -15.82 6.30
C VAL A 239 10.78 -16.46 7.69
N HIS A 240 9.84 -17.36 8.01
CA HIS A 240 9.64 -17.80 9.40
C HIS A 240 10.04 -19.27 9.67
N ASP A 241 10.22 -20.10 8.63
CA ASP A 241 10.53 -21.51 8.84
C ASP A 241 12.05 -21.75 9.02
N GLU A 242 12.47 -21.99 10.25
CA GLU A 242 13.88 -22.26 10.60
C GLU A 242 14.45 -23.50 9.88
N MET A 243 13.63 -24.53 9.64
CA MET A 243 14.08 -25.74 8.94
C MET A 243 14.39 -25.44 7.47
N VAL A 244 13.66 -24.51 6.86
CA VAL A 244 13.88 -24.07 5.49
C VAL A 244 15.23 -23.37 5.33
N LYS A 245 15.67 -22.59 6.30
CA LYS A 245 16.97 -21.88 6.28
C LYS A 245 18.14 -22.83 6.03
N ASP A 246 18.14 -23.99 6.66
CA ASP A 246 19.21 -24.96 6.50
C ASP A 246 19.00 -25.89 5.31
N SER A 247 17.76 -26.29 5.07
CA SER A 247 17.42 -27.34 4.10
C SER A 247 17.40 -26.86 2.64
N PHE A 248 17.12 -25.55 2.41
CA PHE A 248 17.05 -24.95 1.06
C PHE A 248 18.16 -23.92 0.80
N LYS A 249 19.09 -23.69 1.71
CA LYS A 249 20.13 -22.64 1.66
C LYS A 249 20.93 -22.55 0.35
N ASN A 250 21.04 -23.64 -0.40
CA ASN A 250 21.77 -23.66 -1.67
C ASN A 250 20.93 -23.13 -2.86
N TRP A 251 19.62 -22.99 -2.67
CA TRP A 251 18.67 -22.61 -3.73
C TRP A 251 17.81 -21.39 -3.35
N PHE A 252 17.33 -21.39 -2.11
CA PHE A 252 16.48 -20.34 -1.61
C PHE A 252 17.11 -19.66 -0.40
N PRO A 253 17.32 -18.34 -0.45
CA PRO A 253 17.61 -17.59 0.77
C PRO A 253 16.41 -17.66 1.72
N ALA A 254 16.65 -17.58 3.02
CA ALA A 254 15.59 -17.62 4.03
C ALA A 254 15.95 -16.80 5.28
N GLY A 255 14.94 -16.52 6.13
CA GLY A 255 15.09 -15.71 7.32
C GLY A 255 15.51 -14.29 7.00
N ASP A 256 16.53 -13.77 7.71
CA ASP A 256 17.04 -12.41 7.56
C ASP A 256 17.59 -12.10 6.14
N ALA A 257 17.91 -13.13 5.35
CA ALA A 257 18.28 -12.96 3.95
C ALA A 257 17.08 -12.65 3.05
N VAL A 258 15.85 -12.77 3.57
CA VAL A 258 14.59 -12.48 2.87
C VAL A 258 13.81 -11.38 3.58
N ALA A 259 13.58 -11.53 4.88
CA ALA A 259 12.79 -10.60 5.68
C ALA A 259 13.38 -9.18 5.64
N GLY A 260 12.55 -8.20 5.31
CA GLY A 260 12.96 -6.78 5.26
C GLY A 260 13.87 -6.39 4.10
N ASN A 261 14.22 -7.31 3.20
CA ASN A 261 14.96 -7.01 1.98
C ASN A 261 14.04 -6.56 0.87
N ASP A 262 14.56 -5.80 -0.08
CA ASP A 262 13.85 -5.32 -1.26
C ASP A 262 14.13 -6.18 -2.50
N GLN A 263 15.13 -7.07 -2.43
CA GLN A 263 15.49 -7.97 -3.53
C GLN A 263 15.88 -9.35 -3.01
N VAL A 264 15.39 -10.38 -3.69
CA VAL A 264 15.71 -11.78 -3.41
C VAL A 264 15.75 -12.56 -4.72
N VAL A 265 16.64 -13.55 -4.82
CA VAL A 265 16.72 -14.47 -5.96
C VAL A 265 16.48 -15.90 -5.49
N LEU A 266 15.51 -16.57 -6.10
CA LEU A 266 15.19 -17.98 -5.88
C LEU A 266 15.77 -18.79 -7.02
N ASP A 267 16.54 -19.83 -6.70
CA ASP A 267 17.11 -20.76 -7.71
C ASP A 267 16.35 -22.09 -7.71
N PHE A 268 15.54 -22.30 -8.75
CA PHE A 268 14.82 -23.54 -8.97
C PHE A 268 15.66 -24.61 -9.70
N GLY A 269 16.98 -24.41 -9.84
CA GLY A 269 17.90 -25.36 -10.49
C GLY A 269 17.89 -26.75 -9.86
N PHE A 270 17.48 -26.86 -8.58
CA PHE A 270 17.31 -28.18 -7.94
C PHE A 270 16.31 -29.09 -8.66
N MET A 271 15.37 -28.56 -9.43
CA MET A 271 14.42 -29.34 -10.22
C MET A 271 15.12 -30.21 -11.24
N PHE A 272 16.23 -29.76 -11.85
CA PHE A 272 17.03 -30.55 -12.75
C PHE A 272 17.79 -31.68 -12.03
N GLN A 273 18.16 -31.46 -10.75
CA GLN A 273 18.80 -32.49 -9.93
C GLN A 273 17.80 -33.58 -9.53
N GLN A 274 16.55 -33.18 -9.27
CA GLN A 274 15.47 -34.08 -8.87
C GLN A 274 14.77 -34.77 -10.04
N LYS A 275 15.03 -34.36 -11.29
CA LYS A 275 14.30 -34.85 -12.48
C LYS A 275 14.26 -36.36 -12.62
N TYR A 276 15.29 -37.07 -12.16
CA TYR A 276 15.38 -38.53 -12.25
C TYR A 276 14.38 -39.23 -11.32
N ASP A 277 13.98 -38.60 -10.22
CA ASP A 277 13.03 -39.12 -9.24
C ASP A 277 11.61 -38.69 -9.52
N LEU A 278 11.39 -37.84 -10.54
CA LEU A 278 10.07 -37.36 -10.93
C LEU A 278 9.45 -38.31 -11.96
N GLU A 279 8.20 -38.67 -11.75
CA GLU A 279 7.37 -39.29 -12.76
C GLU A 279 7.00 -38.29 -13.86
N SER A 280 6.51 -38.80 -15.00
CA SER A 280 5.92 -37.94 -16.04
C SER A 280 4.77 -37.11 -15.41
N SER A 281 5.02 -35.85 -15.11
CA SER A 281 4.11 -35.01 -14.32
C SER A 281 4.34 -33.52 -14.54
N ASN A 282 3.32 -32.76 -14.26
CA ASN A 282 3.42 -31.31 -14.15
C ASN A 282 3.67 -30.93 -12.69
N ASN A 283 4.80 -30.30 -12.43
CA ASN A 283 5.15 -29.83 -11.09
C ASN A 283 5.09 -28.31 -11.07
N SER A 284 4.21 -27.75 -10.28
CA SER A 284 4.00 -26.30 -10.18
C SER A 284 4.29 -25.81 -8.78
N PHE A 285 5.01 -24.69 -8.71
CA PHE A 285 5.20 -23.94 -7.48
C PHE A 285 4.51 -22.60 -7.61
N ILE A 286 3.88 -22.14 -6.55
CA ILE A 286 3.32 -20.79 -6.46
C ILE A 286 4.22 -19.97 -5.55
N ILE A 287 4.82 -18.93 -6.08
CA ILE A 287 5.53 -17.92 -5.30
C ILE A 287 4.52 -16.87 -4.88
N VAL A 288 4.44 -16.62 -3.59
CA VAL A 288 3.65 -15.51 -3.02
C VAL A 288 4.61 -14.63 -2.26
N VAL A 289 4.61 -13.34 -2.58
CA VAL A 289 5.37 -12.32 -1.86
C VAL A 289 4.44 -11.22 -1.42
N GLU A 290 4.54 -10.83 -0.14
CA GLU A 290 3.82 -9.72 0.48
C GLU A 290 4.85 -8.77 1.08
N ASP A 291 4.71 -7.48 0.80
CA ASP A 291 5.57 -6.45 1.37
C ASP A 291 4.99 -5.90 2.69
N LYS A 292 5.77 -5.07 3.40
CA LYS A 292 5.36 -4.43 4.67
C LYS A 292 4.17 -3.49 4.54
N ASN A 293 3.81 -3.09 3.32
CA ASN A 293 2.64 -2.28 3.03
C ASN A 293 1.41 -3.15 2.73
N GLY A 294 1.50 -4.48 2.87
CA GLY A 294 0.42 -5.43 2.59
C GLY A 294 0.14 -5.65 1.10
N LYS A 295 1.02 -5.15 0.21
CA LYS A 295 0.89 -5.38 -1.24
C LYS A 295 1.44 -6.76 -1.58
N GLN A 296 0.69 -7.51 -2.39
CA GLN A 296 0.99 -8.90 -2.69
C GLN A 296 1.13 -9.13 -4.19
N THR A 297 2.03 -10.05 -4.54
CA THR A 297 2.15 -10.60 -5.90
C THR A 297 2.24 -12.10 -5.84
N VAL A 298 1.57 -12.75 -6.78
CA VAL A 298 1.51 -14.22 -6.92
C VAL A 298 1.98 -14.60 -8.31
N GLN A 299 2.93 -15.56 -8.39
CA GLN A 299 3.47 -16.02 -9.65
C GLN A 299 3.68 -17.54 -9.63
N PRO A 300 3.00 -18.30 -10.52
CA PRO A 300 3.31 -19.73 -10.71
C PRO A 300 4.60 -19.91 -11.51
N VAL A 301 5.37 -20.95 -11.12
CA VAL A 301 6.57 -21.45 -11.81
C VAL A 301 6.35 -22.91 -12.07
N LYS A 302 6.42 -23.35 -13.35
CA LYS A 302 5.99 -24.68 -13.77
C LYS A 302 7.10 -25.46 -14.41
N PHE A 303 7.22 -26.72 -14.01
CA PHE A 303 8.16 -27.70 -14.54
C PHE A 303 7.41 -28.94 -14.97
N LYS A 304 7.81 -29.49 -16.12
CA LYS A 304 7.24 -30.72 -16.68
C LYS A 304 8.34 -31.69 -17.00
N LYS A 305 8.12 -32.95 -16.68
CA LYS A 305 8.87 -34.09 -17.17
C LYS A 305 7.95 -34.91 -18.10
N ASN A 306 8.39 -35.17 -19.32
CA ASN A 306 7.67 -35.98 -20.31
C ASN A 306 7.85 -37.46 -20.06
#